data_6c431783855a8053033d6301a674ac66
#
_entry.id   6c431783855a8053033d6301a674ac66
#
_cell.length_a   1.000
_cell.length_b   1.000
_cell.length_c   1.000
_cell.angle_alpha   90.00
_cell.angle_beta   90.00
_cell.angle_gamma   90.00
#
_symmetry.space_group_name_H-M   'P 1'
#
loop_
_entity.id
_entity.type
_entity.pdbx_description
1 polymer ?
#
loop_
_entity_poly.entity_id
_entity_poly.type
_entity_poly.pdbx_seq_one_letter_code
_entity_poly.pdbx_strand_id
1 'polypeptide(L)'
;CGGAPKKVMYLTNSRLTEAKARANAELSFYTDSGKLFSIKEYADAIEKQFIERDMKWNFDHNLIAVDINKKIATFDKHWQEKGAYDKDLEEHETITKNVNVAVPFDFLHITPPQKAPDEIGKSAIGSAKGWVPVNKETLQHVKYKNIFALGDIAAVPMGKTGGTVRKQYKVLVENLVSVMEGKEPTASFGGYTVCPLITDIGKVML
;
A
#
# COMPACT_ATOMS: atom_id res chain seq x y z
N CYS A 1 -1.00 -0.82 2.83
CA CYS A 1 0.31 -0.36 3.32
C CYS A 1 1.43 -1.04 2.53
N GLY A 2 2.23 -0.26 1.81
CA GLY A 2 3.35 -0.77 1.01
C GLY A 2 4.45 -1.48 1.83
N GLY A 3 4.44 -1.34 3.14
CA GLY A 3 5.38 -2.02 4.05
C GLY A 3 4.95 -3.41 4.52
N ALA A 4 3.67 -3.72 4.55
CA ALA A 4 3.18 -4.97 5.15
C ALA A 4 3.78 -6.24 4.51
N PRO A 5 3.74 -6.44 3.19
CA PRO A 5 4.27 -7.65 2.57
C PRO A 5 5.78 -7.78 2.75
N LYS A 6 6.49 -6.67 2.74
CA LYS A 6 7.95 -6.66 2.98
C LYS A 6 8.32 -7.03 4.41
N LYS A 7 7.52 -6.59 5.40
CA LYS A 7 7.71 -7.02 6.81
C LYS A 7 7.59 -8.53 6.95
N VAL A 8 6.59 -9.15 6.32
CA VAL A 8 6.43 -10.61 6.34
C VAL A 8 7.63 -11.28 5.69
N MET A 9 8.08 -10.80 4.54
CA MET A 9 9.26 -11.35 3.84
C MET A 9 10.53 -11.25 4.69
N TYR A 10 10.80 -10.10 5.31
CA TYR A 10 11.94 -9.92 6.21
C TYR A 10 11.88 -10.85 7.43
N LEU A 11 10.72 -10.92 8.10
CA LEU A 11 10.56 -11.79 9.26
C LEU A 11 10.65 -13.26 8.88
N THR A 12 10.15 -13.67 7.72
CA THR A 12 10.32 -15.03 7.19
C THR A 12 11.80 -15.35 6.98
N ASN A 13 12.54 -14.43 6.35
CA ASN A 13 13.99 -14.57 6.20
C ASN A 13 14.69 -14.75 7.56
N SER A 14 14.35 -13.91 8.54
CA SER A 14 14.94 -13.98 9.88
C SER A 14 14.66 -15.31 10.57
N ARG A 15 13.40 -15.79 10.51
CA ARG A 15 13.01 -17.07 11.12
C ARG A 15 13.66 -18.27 10.44
N LEU A 16 13.75 -18.28 9.12
CA LEU A 16 14.46 -19.32 8.38
C LEU A 16 15.96 -19.33 8.71
N THR A 17 16.56 -18.16 8.91
CA THR A 17 17.96 -18.03 9.31
C THR A 17 18.20 -18.57 10.72
N GLU A 18 17.35 -18.21 11.70
CA GLU A 18 17.39 -18.76 13.05
C GLU A 18 17.25 -20.28 13.05
N ALA A 19 16.34 -20.82 12.23
CA ALA A 19 16.12 -22.26 12.08
C ALA A 19 17.20 -22.97 11.26
N LYS A 20 18.22 -22.27 10.76
CA LYS A 20 19.26 -22.79 9.84
C LYS A 20 18.70 -23.41 8.56
N ALA A 21 17.53 -22.96 8.13
CA ALA A 21 16.80 -23.45 6.96
C ALA A 21 16.82 -22.47 5.78
N ARG A 22 17.44 -21.28 5.94
CA ARG A 22 17.41 -20.22 4.92
C ARG A 22 17.95 -20.65 3.56
N ALA A 23 19.01 -21.46 3.54
CA ALA A 23 19.63 -21.96 2.31
C ALA A 23 18.73 -22.93 1.51
N ASN A 24 17.69 -23.47 2.14
CA ASN A 24 16.74 -24.40 1.50
C ASN A 24 15.47 -23.68 0.98
N ALA A 25 15.42 -22.35 1.07
CA ALA A 25 14.22 -21.58 0.72
C ALA A 25 14.57 -20.45 -0.24
N GLU A 26 13.81 -20.34 -1.33
CA GLU A 26 13.78 -19.17 -2.19
C GLU A 26 12.71 -18.20 -1.68
N LEU A 27 13.09 -16.96 -1.42
CA LEU A 27 12.16 -15.88 -1.04
C LEU A 27 12.00 -14.93 -2.20
N SER A 28 10.79 -14.87 -2.76
CA SER A 28 10.48 -14.03 -3.92
C SER A 28 9.31 -13.09 -3.62
N PHE A 29 9.50 -11.81 -3.88
CA PHE A 29 8.49 -10.75 -3.77
C PHE A 29 7.95 -10.39 -5.14
N TYR A 30 6.63 -10.37 -5.29
CA TYR A 30 5.94 -9.95 -6.50
C TYR A 30 5.09 -8.72 -6.22
N THR A 31 5.11 -7.77 -7.13
CA THR A 31 4.33 -6.52 -7.00
C THR A 31 3.96 -5.96 -8.36
N ASP A 32 2.76 -5.40 -8.45
CA ASP A 32 2.27 -4.65 -9.61
C ASP A 32 2.96 -3.27 -9.78
N SER A 33 3.76 -2.87 -8.80
CA SER A 33 4.51 -1.62 -8.80
C SER A 33 5.88 -1.82 -9.47
N GLY A 34 6.33 -0.84 -10.27
CA GLY A 34 7.69 -0.78 -10.82
C GLY A 34 8.78 -0.38 -9.81
N LYS A 35 8.48 -0.40 -8.50
CA LYS A 35 9.44 -0.05 -7.43
C LYS A 35 9.12 -0.72 -6.10
N LEU A 36 10.14 -0.95 -5.29
CA LEU A 36 9.99 -1.55 -3.96
C LEU A 36 9.32 -0.64 -2.94
N PHE A 37 9.46 0.68 -3.07
CA PHE A 37 8.82 1.65 -2.18
C PHE A 37 8.55 2.97 -2.91
N SER A 38 7.63 3.78 -2.41
CA SER A 38 7.26 5.06 -3.04
C SER A 38 8.34 6.15 -2.89
N ILE A 39 9.11 6.10 -1.81
CA ILE A 39 10.22 7.01 -1.51
C ILE A 39 11.50 6.34 -1.98
N LYS A 40 12.30 7.04 -2.80
CA LYS A 40 13.47 6.47 -3.47
C LYS A 40 14.51 5.96 -2.49
N GLU A 41 14.84 6.73 -1.47
CA GLU A 41 15.85 6.38 -0.46
C GLU A 41 15.50 5.09 0.28
N TYR A 42 14.21 4.87 0.56
CA TYR A 42 13.74 3.61 1.15
C TYR A 42 13.76 2.47 0.13
N ALA A 43 13.41 2.73 -1.12
CA ALA A 43 13.46 1.72 -2.18
C ALA A 43 14.89 1.21 -2.36
N ASP A 44 15.86 2.10 -2.47
CA ASP A 44 17.28 1.79 -2.62
C ASP A 44 17.82 0.97 -1.41
N ALA A 45 17.43 1.38 -0.18
CA ALA A 45 17.83 0.67 1.04
C ALA A 45 17.21 -0.74 1.14
N ILE A 46 15.97 -0.91 0.69
CA ILE A 46 15.29 -2.22 0.64
C ILE A 46 15.96 -3.11 -0.41
N GLU A 47 16.23 -2.59 -1.60
CA GLU A 47 16.88 -3.32 -2.68
C GLU A 47 18.26 -3.84 -2.24
N LYS A 48 19.08 -3.00 -1.64
CA LYS A 48 20.36 -3.39 -1.08
C LYS A 48 20.22 -4.54 -0.08
N GLN A 49 19.26 -4.42 0.87
CA GLN A 49 19.03 -5.47 1.86
C GLN A 49 18.49 -6.76 1.25
N PHE A 50 17.71 -6.69 0.16
CA PHE A 50 17.21 -7.86 -0.55
C PHE A 50 18.38 -8.60 -1.23
N ILE A 51 19.30 -7.86 -1.89
CA ILE A 51 20.52 -8.43 -2.48
C ILE A 51 21.38 -9.11 -1.40
N GLU A 52 21.66 -8.41 -0.28
CA GLU A 52 22.49 -8.94 0.80
C GLU A 52 21.94 -10.22 1.45
N ARG A 53 20.62 -10.45 1.35
CA ARG A 53 19.92 -11.58 1.97
C ARG A 53 19.44 -12.62 0.97
N ASP A 54 19.86 -12.51 -0.30
CA ASP A 54 19.42 -13.39 -1.40
C ASP A 54 17.88 -13.47 -1.47
N MET A 55 17.19 -12.33 -1.35
CA MET A 55 15.76 -12.20 -1.54
C MET A 55 15.50 -11.62 -2.92
N LYS A 56 14.61 -12.24 -3.70
CA LYS A 56 14.29 -11.83 -5.06
C LYS A 56 13.07 -10.92 -5.09
N TRP A 57 12.96 -10.10 -6.14
CA TRP A 57 11.75 -9.30 -6.40
C TRP A 57 11.42 -9.23 -7.89
N ASN A 58 10.14 -9.10 -8.17
CA ASN A 58 9.58 -9.05 -9.51
C ASN A 58 8.58 -7.90 -9.59
N PHE A 59 8.88 -6.93 -10.45
CA PHE A 59 8.01 -5.77 -10.70
C PHE A 59 6.98 -6.09 -11.79
N ASP A 60 5.95 -5.25 -11.87
CA ASP A 60 4.92 -5.29 -12.91
C ASP A 60 4.22 -6.65 -13.00
N HIS A 61 4.02 -7.29 -11.84
CA HIS A 61 3.34 -8.56 -11.70
C HIS A 61 2.09 -8.40 -10.82
N ASN A 62 0.90 -8.40 -11.43
CA ASN A 62 -0.37 -8.38 -10.72
C ASN A 62 -0.89 -9.79 -10.49
N LEU A 63 -1.13 -10.19 -9.24
CA LEU A 63 -1.69 -11.51 -8.92
C LEU A 63 -3.15 -11.57 -9.38
N ILE A 64 -3.47 -12.49 -10.30
CA ILE A 64 -4.81 -12.66 -10.88
C ILE A 64 -5.51 -13.96 -10.50
N ALA A 65 -4.77 -15.01 -10.14
CA ALA A 65 -5.35 -16.28 -9.71
C ALA A 65 -4.41 -17.06 -8.78
N VAL A 66 -5.01 -17.90 -7.93
CA VAL A 66 -4.29 -18.86 -7.09
C VAL A 66 -4.97 -20.22 -7.16
N ASP A 67 -4.25 -21.25 -7.59
CA ASP A 67 -4.65 -22.64 -7.50
C ASP A 67 -4.00 -23.25 -6.25
N ILE A 68 -4.78 -23.40 -5.19
CA ILE A 68 -4.30 -23.91 -3.90
C ILE A 68 -3.92 -25.39 -4.01
N ASN A 69 -4.64 -26.18 -4.82
CA ASN A 69 -4.40 -27.60 -4.96
C ASN A 69 -3.09 -27.90 -5.70
N LYS A 70 -2.81 -27.12 -6.75
CA LYS A 70 -1.57 -27.22 -7.50
C LYS A 70 -0.44 -26.37 -6.92
N LYS A 71 -0.74 -25.53 -5.92
CA LYS A 71 0.19 -24.54 -5.36
C LYS A 71 0.79 -23.64 -6.44
N ILE A 72 -0.05 -23.07 -7.28
CA ILE A 72 0.37 -22.16 -8.36
C ILE A 72 -0.31 -20.80 -8.18
N ALA A 73 0.51 -19.75 -8.16
CA ALA A 73 0.07 -18.36 -8.26
C ALA A 73 0.25 -17.89 -9.71
N THR A 74 -0.80 -17.32 -10.31
CA THR A 74 -0.74 -16.78 -11.68
C THR A 74 -0.73 -15.28 -11.62
N PHE A 75 0.26 -14.67 -12.25
CA PHE A 75 0.43 -13.24 -12.35
C PHE A 75 0.21 -12.77 -13.79
N ASP A 76 -0.47 -11.64 -13.95
CA ASP A 76 -0.45 -10.83 -15.16
C ASP A 76 0.82 -9.94 -15.10
N LYS A 77 1.86 -10.34 -15.83
CA LYS A 77 3.06 -9.54 -16.00
C LYS A 77 2.85 -8.59 -17.17
N HIS A 78 3.04 -7.30 -16.94
CA HIS A 78 2.87 -6.28 -17.98
C HIS A 78 4.10 -5.40 -18.15
N TRP A 79 4.23 -4.81 -19.33
CA TRP A 79 5.27 -3.85 -19.65
C TRP A 79 4.81 -2.90 -20.74
N GLN A 80 5.55 -1.82 -20.94
CA GLN A 80 5.29 -0.86 -22.00
C GLN A 80 6.31 -0.97 -23.12
N GLU A 81 5.83 -0.89 -24.37
CA GLU A 81 6.64 -0.81 -25.57
C GLU A 81 6.33 0.48 -26.33
N LYS A 82 7.31 1.01 -27.03
CA LYS A 82 7.10 2.12 -27.93
C LYS A 82 6.39 1.63 -29.18
N GLY A 83 5.24 2.20 -29.49
CA GLY A 83 4.48 1.99 -30.72
C GLY A 83 4.92 2.89 -31.86
N ALA A 84 3.99 3.16 -32.78
CA ALA A 84 4.23 4.07 -33.90
C ALA A 84 4.59 5.48 -33.42
N TYR A 85 5.41 6.17 -34.19
CA TYR A 85 5.71 7.58 -33.94
C TYR A 85 4.61 8.45 -34.52
N ASP A 86 3.98 9.24 -33.68
CA ASP A 86 3.01 10.26 -34.07
C ASP A 86 3.74 11.59 -34.35
N LYS A 87 3.69 12.02 -35.59
CA LYS A 87 4.38 13.23 -36.04
C LYS A 87 3.71 14.52 -35.56
N ASP A 88 2.41 14.46 -35.30
CA ASP A 88 1.64 15.63 -34.86
C ASP A 88 1.84 15.91 -33.37
N LEU A 89 2.04 14.86 -32.58
CA LEU A 89 2.33 14.91 -31.14
C LEU A 89 3.84 14.88 -30.82
N GLU A 90 4.69 14.61 -31.81
CA GLU A 90 6.15 14.44 -31.67
C GLU A 90 6.54 13.38 -30.63
N GLU A 91 5.70 12.34 -30.44
CA GLU A 91 5.93 11.28 -29.48
C GLU A 91 5.59 9.87 -30.04
N HIS A 92 6.05 8.84 -29.35
CA HIS A 92 5.68 7.47 -29.68
C HIS A 92 4.42 7.06 -28.91
N GLU A 93 3.52 6.35 -29.59
CA GLU A 93 2.44 5.64 -28.92
C GLU A 93 3.01 4.69 -27.84
N THR A 94 2.35 4.62 -26.69
CA THR A 94 2.69 3.66 -25.64
C THR A 94 1.76 2.46 -25.74
N ILE A 95 2.33 1.30 -26.07
CA ILE A 95 1.59 0.04 -26.15
C ILE A 95 1.85 -0.77 -24.89
N THR A 96 0.80 -1.08 -24.14
CA THR A 96 0.88 -1.99 -22.99
C THR A 96 0.78 -3.44 -23.49
N LYS A 97 1.77 -4.25 -23.16
CA LYS A 97 1.82 -5.70 -23.40
C LYS A 97 1.68 -6.43 -22.08
N ASN A 98 1.14 -7.64 -22.13
CA ASN A 98 1.06 -8.50 -20.95
C ASN A 98 1.19 -9.98 -21.29
N VAL A 99 1.54 -10.79 -20.28
CA VAL A 99 1.60 -12.25 -20.35
C VAL A 99 1.30 -12.86 -18.99
N ASN A 100 0.59 -13.97 -18.97
CA ASN A 100 0.35 -14.71 -17.75
C ASN A 100 1.58 -15.56 -17.37
N VAL A 101 2.05 -15.37 -16.13
CA VAL A 101 3.20 -16.10 -15.57
C VAL A 101 2.70 -16.96 -14.41
N ALA A 102 2.88 -18.27 -14.51
CA ALA A 102 2.55 -19.23 -13.46
C ALA A 102 3.78 -19.46 -12.57
N VAL A 103 3.62 -19.24 -11.28
CA VAL A 103 4.70 -19.37 -10.28
C VAL A 103 4.29 -20.42 -9.25
N PRO A 104 5.04 -21.52 -9.10
CA PRO A 104 4.80 -22.48 -8.03
C PRO A 104 5.21 -21.89 -6.68
N PHE A 105 4.52 -22.31 -5.60
CA PHE A 105 4.84 -21.91 -4.24
C PHE A 105 4.63 -23.03 -3.24
N ASP A 106 5.41 -23.06 -2.18
CA ASP A 106 5.14 -23.88 -0.98
C ASP A 106 4.38 -23.09 0.08
N PHE A 107 4.72 -21.80 0.20
CA PHE A 107 4.05 -20.84 1.07
C PHE A 107 3.79 -19.54 0.29
N LEU A 108 2.56 -19.03 0.36
CA LEU A 108 2.15 -17.79 -0.30
C LEU A 108 1.54 -16.83 0.73
N HIS A 109 2.11 -15.63 0.81
CA HIS A 109 1.53 -14.51 1.55
C HIS A 109 0.98 -13.46 0.57
N ILE A 110 -0.28 -13.10 0.69
CA ILE A 110 -0.96 -12.14 -0.18
C ILE A 110 -1.34 -10.91 0.62
N THR A 111 -1.04 -9.73 0.07
CA THR A 111 -1.54 -8.45 0.58
C THR A 111 -2.43 -7.83 -0.49
N PRO A 112 -3.75 -8.00 -0.41
CA PRO A 112 -4.66 -7.45 -1.41
C PRO A 112 -4.71 -5.93 -1.34
N PRO A 113 -5.15 -5.25 -2.41
CA PRO A 113 -5.45 -3.82 -2.40
C PRO A 113 -6.47 -3.49 -1.29
N GLN A 114 -6.28 -2.34 -0.66
CA GLN A 114 -7.24 -1.85 0.33
C GLN A 114 -8.55 -1.46 -0.37
N LYS A 115 -9.67 -1.90 0.18
CA LYS A 115 -11.02 -1.54 -0.23
C LYS A 115 -11.78 -1.00 0.99
N ALA A 116 -12.59 0.04 0.78
CA ALA A 116 -13.53 0.49 1.80
C ALA A 116 -14.65 -0.54 1.96
N PRO A 117 -15.27 -0.66 3.16
CA PRO A 117 -16.48 -1.46 3.34
C PRO A 117 -17.60 -1.03 2.40
N ASP A 118 -18.28 -2.00 1.79
CA ASP A 118 -19.35 -1.74 0.81
C ASP A 118 -20.49 -0.93 1.42
N GLU A 119 -20.77 -1.09 2.69
CA GLU A 119 -21.79 -0.36 3.46
C GLU A 119 -21.53 1.14 3.45
N ILE A 120 -20.27 1.54 3.54
CA ILE A 120 -19.89 2.97 3.46
C ILE A 120 -20.08 3.48 2.04
N GLY A 121 -19.57 2.76 1.04
CA GLY A 121 -19.72 3.15 -0.36
C GLY A 121 -21.16 3.29 -0.83
N LYS A 122 -22.09 2.48 -0.27
CA LYS A 122 -23.53 2.50 -0.56
C LYS A 122 -24.29 3.52 0.30
N SER A 123 -23.66 4.13 1.28
CA SER A 123 -24.30 5.10 2.18
C SER A 123 -24.15 6.54 1.67
N ALA A 124 -24.94 7.46 2.26
CA ALA A 124 -24.88 8.89 1.93
C ALA A 124 -23.56 9.56 2.33
N ILE A 125 -22.77 8.93 3.20
CA ILE A 125 -21.47 9.45 3.67
C ILE A 125 -20.27 8.93 2.87
N GLY A 126 -20.49 7.96 1.96
CA GLY A 126 -19.44 7.41 1.12
C GLY A 126 -19.25 8.18 -0.18
N SER A 127 -18.05 8.13 -0.73
CA SER A 127 -17.76 8.57 -2.09
C SER A 127 -18.00 7.43 -3.09
N ALA A 128 -17.97 7.72 -4.39
CA ALA A 128 -18.04 6.69 -5.45
C ALA A 128 -16.91 5.65 -5.37
N LYS A 129 -15.79 5.99 -4.71
CA LYS A 129 -14.66 5.07 -4.43
C LYS A 129 -14.82 4.32 -3.09
N GLY A 130 -15.93 4.49 -2.39
CA GLY A 130 -16.26 3.83 -1.14
C GLY A 130 -15.69 4.49 0.13
N TRP A 131 -14.74 5.41 0.01
CA TRP A 131 -14.14 6.10 1.17
C TRP A 131 -15.01 7.27 1.63
N VAL A 132 -14.89 7.65 2.91
CA VAL A 132 -15.58 8.83 3.45
C VAL A 132 -14.82 10.11 3.02
N PRO A 133 -15.43 10.98 2.20
CA PRO A 133 -14.78 12.21 1.74
C PRO A 133 -14.72 13.23 2.87
N VAL A 134 -13.51 13.61 3.27
CA VAL A 134 -13.26 14.60 4.32
C VAL A 134 -12.32 15.69 3.85
N ASN A 135 -12.41 16.85 4.46
CA ASN A 135 -11.35 17.85 4.38
C ASN A 135 -10.09 17.24 5.01
N LYS A 136 -8.98 17.23 4.26
CA LYS A 136 -7.72 16.57 4.67
C LYS A 136 -7.09 17.16 5.92
N GLU A 137 -7.42 18.41 6.25
CA GLU A 137 -6.89 19.16 7.38
C GLU A 137 -7.78 19.00 8.61
N THR A 138 -9.08 19.29 8.48
CA THR A 138 -10.00 19.27 9.61
C THR A 138 -10.58 17.88 9.92
N LEU A 139 -10.49 16.93 8.97
CA LEU A 139 -11.09 15.59 9.02
C LEU A 139 -12.61 15.59 9.07
N GLN A 140 -13.26 16.74 8.85
CA GLN A 140 -14.70 16.90 8.77
C GLN A 140 -15.17 16.46 7.38
N HIS A 141 -16.32 15.79 7.31
CA HIS A 141 -16.95 15.39 6.04
C HIS A 141 -17.26 16.61 5.17
N VAL A 142 -16.97 16.53 3.87
CA VAL A 142 -17.12 17.67 2.95
C VAL A 142 -18.56 18.16 2.77
N LYS A 143 -19.56 17.31 3.07
CA LYS A 143 -20.99 17.64 2.92
C LYS A 143 -21.72 17.73 4.28
N TYR A 144 -21.38 16.89 5.23
CA TYR A 144 -22.09 16.77 6.50
C TYR A 144 -21.23 17.29 7.66
N LYS A 145 -21.57 18.46 8.20
CA LYS A 145 -20.78 19.14 9.23
C LYS A 145 -20.68 18.37 10.55
N ASN A 146 -21.62 17.48 10.84
CA ASN A 146 -21.66 16.65 12.04
C ASN A 146 -20.98 15.29 11.89
N ILE A 147 -20.32 15.04 10.75
CA ILE A 147 -19.63 13.77 10.45
C ILE A 147 -18.14 14.03 10.30
N PHE A 148 -17.34 13.18 10.91
CA PHE A 148 -15.89 13.17 10.82
C PHE A 148 -15.40 11.77 10.49
N ALA A 149 -14.25 11.64 9.81
CA ALA A 149 -13.61 10.36 9.59
C ALA A 149 -12.09 10.48 9.66
N LEU A 150 -11.44 9.43 10.14
CA LEU A 150 -9.99 9.31 10.22
C LEU A 150 -9.53 7.89 9.90
N GLY A 151 -8.22 7.71 9.76
CA GLY A 151 -7.62 6.40 9.50
C GLY A 151 -7.95 5.86 8.12
N ASP A 152 -8.08 4.54 8.03
CA ASP A 152 -8.20 3.83 6.76
C ASP A 152 -9.45 4.19 5.97
N ILE A 153 -10.53 4.57 6.65
CA ILE A 153 -11.81 4.90 6.01
C ILE A 153 -11.83 6.31 5.39
N ALA A 154 -11.02 7.23 5.89
CA ALA A 154 -11.01 8.60 5.41
C ALA A 154 -10.38 8.73 4.02
N ALA A 155 -11.01 9.48 3.13
CA ALA A 155 -10.49 9.80 1.79
C ALA A 155 -9.42 10.91 1.88
N VAL A 156 -8.31 10.61 2.57
CA VAL A 156 -7.14 11.50 2.64
C VAL A 156 -6.02 10.95 1.75
N PRO A 157 -5.20 11.83 1.14
CA PRO A 157 -4.18 11.40 0.16
C PRO A 157 -3.08 10.53 0.75
N MET A 158 -2.82 10.63 2.06
CA MET A 158 -1.78 9.87 2.75
C MET A 158 -2.25 9.44 4.13
N GLY A 159 -1.60 8.39 4.68
CA GLY A 159 -1.74 8.14 6.10
C GLY A 159 -2.74 7.07 6.51
N LYS A 160 -2.95 6.06 5.70
CA LYS A 160 -3.69 4.85 6.12
C LYS A 160 -2.80 3.95 7.00
N THR A 161 -2.30 4.50 8.12
CA THR A 161 -1.44 3.81 9.08
C THR A 161 -1.84 4.14 10.52
N GLY A 162 -1.58 3.22 11.45
CA GLY A 162 -1.83 3.46 12.88
C GLY A 162 -1.07 4.67 13.45
N GLY A 163 0.15 4.94 12.95
CA GLY A 163 0.91 6.11 13.34
C GLY A 163 0.25 7.43 12.94
N THR A 164 -0.36 7.47 11.77
CA THR A 164 -1.14 8.61 11.29
C THR A 164 -2.38 8.84 12.16
N VAL A 165 -3.13 7.76 12.46
CA VAL A 165 -4.34 7.81 13.30
C VAL A 165 -4.03 8.46 14.66
N ARG A 166 -2.86 8.18 15.25
CA ARG A 166 -2.42 8.79 16.52
C ARG A 166 -2.26 10.32 16.47
N LYS A 167 -2.12 10.90 15.28
CA LYS A 167 -2.13 12.35 15.11
C LYS A 167 -3.50 12.87 14.69
N GLN A 168 -4.19 12.13 13.84
CA GLN A 168 -5.51 12.50 13.32
C GLN A 168 -6.56 12.58 14.43
N TYR A 169 -6.57 11.62 15.39
CA TYR A 169 -7.63 11.61 16.42
C TYR A 169 -7.66 12.87 17.28
N LYS A 170 -6.51 13.48 17.56
CA LYS A 170 -6.43 14.72 18.34
C LYS A 170 -7.13 15.87 17.62
N VAL A 171 -6.81 16.04 16.34
CA VAL A 171 -7.44 17.04 15.47
C VAL A 171 -8.94 16.78 15.34
N LEU A 172 -9.33 15.51 15.13
CA LEU A 172 -10.74 15.15 15.00
C LEU A 172 -11.52 15.47 16.27
N VAL A 173 -11.01 15.10 17.45
CA VAL A 173 -11.70 15.35 18.73
C VAL A 173 -11.88 16.84 18.99
N GLU A 174 -10.83 17.65 18.78
CA GLU A 174 -10.88 19.10 18.96
C GLU A 174 -11.91 19.74 18.01
N ASN A 175 -11.90 19.37 16.75
CA ASN A 175 -12.86 19.87 15.77
C ASN A 175 -14.29 19.37 16.02
N LEU A 176 -14.47 18.13 16.46
CA LEU A 176 -15.78 17.59 16.82
C LEU A 176 -16.39 18.37 17.99
N VAL A 177 -15.60 18.63 19.04
CA VAL A 177 -16.07 19.42 20.20
C VAL A 177 -16.42 20.84 19.77
N SER A 178 -15.58 21.49 18.92
CA SER A 178 -15.89 22.83 18.38
C SER A 178 -17.24 22.85 17.67
N VAL A 179 -17.51 21.87 16.81
CA VAL A 179 -18.77 21.78 16.07
C VAL A 179 -19.96 21.49 17.02
N MET A 180 -19.80 20.69 18.06
CA MET A 180 -20.83 20.45 19.09
C MET A 180 -21.16 21.73 19.86
N GLU A 181 -20.22 22.66 20.01
CA GLU A 181 -20.39 23.98 20.61
C GLU A 181 -20.90 25.03 19.63
N GLY A 182 -21.23 24.65 18.39
CA GLY A 182 -21.68 25.58 17.34
C GLY A 182 -20.58 26.43 16.69
N LYS A 183 -19.31 26.04 16.88
CA LYS A 183 -18.13 26.72 16.31
C LYS A 183 -17.66 26.01 15.05
N GLU A 184 -16.91 26.69 14.21
CA GLU A 184 -16.25 26.08 13.06
C GLU A 184 -14.97 25.29 13.49
N PRO A 185 -14.60 24.20 12.80
CA PRO A 185 -13.39 23.43 13.07
C PRO A 185 -12.14 24.24 12.70
N THR A 186 -11.19 24.37 13.62
CA THR A 186 -9.96 25.16 13.45
C THR A 186 -8.68 24.34 13.59
N ALA A 187 -8.73 23.18 14.25
CA ALA A 187 -7.58 22.30 14.36
C ALA A 187 -7.22 21.69 13.02
N SER A 188 -5.91 21.61 12.70
CA SER A 188 -5.41 21.18 11.41
C SER A 188 -4.47 19.97 11.53
N PHE A 189 -4.71 18.96 10.69
CA PHE A 189 -3.83 17.82 10.51
C PHE A 189 -2.79 18.12 9.43
N GLY A 190 -1.52 18.19 9.82
CA GLY A 190 -0.41 18.53 8.93
C GLY A 190 0.10 17.39 8.03
N GLY A 191 -0.70 16.34 7.78
CA GLY A 191 -0.33 15.27 6.85
C GLY A 191 0.70 14.26 7.38
N TYR A 192 0.99 14.25 8.69
CA TYR A 192 1.96 13.30 9.28
C TYR A 192 1.57 11.85 8.97
N THR A 193 2.53 11.11 8.44
CA THR A 193 2.41 9.65 8.26
C THR A 193 3.71 8.95 8.65
N VAL A 194 3.58 7.76 9.20
CA VAL A 194 4.72 6.88 9.51
C VAL A 194 4.29 5.43 9.31
N CYS A 195 5.13 4.67 8.64
CA CYS A 195 4.97 3.23 8.47
C CYS A 195 6.32 2.56 8.78
N PRO A 196 6.63 2.28 10.06
CA PRO A 196 7.87 1.59 10.42
C PRO A 196 8.00 0.28 9.66
N LEU A 197 9.09 0.09 8.92
CA LEU A 197 9.38 -1.14 8.19
C LEU A 197 10.27 -2.05 9.05
N ILE A 198 9.69 -3.11 9.59
CA ILE A 198 10.47 -4.15 10.28
C ILE A 198 11.33 -4.85 9.24
N THR A 199 12.65 -4.80 9.42
CA THR A 199 13.65 -5.36 8.49
C THR A 199 14.37 -6.57 9.06
N ASP A 200 14.19 -6.85 10.36
CA ASP A 200 14.71 -8.02 11.05
C ASP A 200 14.02 -8.14 12.42
N ILE A 201 14.26 -9.22 13.15
CA ILE A 201 13.84 -9.33 14.55
C ILE A 201 14.55 -8.22 15.35
N GLY A 202 13.76 -7.37 15.99
CA GLY A 202 14.27 -6.25 16.79
C GLY A 202 14.81 -5.07 15.97
N LYS A 203 14.75 -5.08 14.63
CA LYS A 203 15.22 -3.98 13.79
C LYS A 203 14.08 -3.37 12.97
N VAL A 204 14.12 -2.05 12.87
CA VAL A 204 13.13 -1.26 12.12
C VAL A 204 13.83 -0.15 11.34
N MET A 205 13.34 0.09 10.14
CA MET A 205 13.66 1.26 9.33
C MET A 205 12.50 2.26 9.45
N LEU A 206 12.80 3.51 9.77
CA LEU A 206 11.86 4.62 9.96
C LEU A 206 12.10 5.70 8.92
#